data_8c92e4eb62bb1c775214753f3bb2dfbe
#
_entry.id   8c92e4eb62bb1c775214753f3bb2dfbe
#
_cell.length_a   1.000
_cell.length_b   1.000
_cell.length_c   1.000
_cell.angle_alpha   90.00
_cell.angle_beta   90.00
_cell.angle_gamma   90.00
#
_symmetry.space_group_name_H-M   'P 1'
#
loop_
_entity.id
_entity.type
_entity.pdbx_description
1 polymer ?
#
loop_
_entity_poly.entity_id
_entity_poly.type
_entity_poly.pdbx_seq_one_letter_code
_entity_poly.pdbx_strand_id
1 'polypeptide(L)'
;MINKKKILIVDDEENIRLLFKKALEKKKYTVHTAQNSEDALQKIKKNKYLLIFSDIFMGGESGLTLIKKVKKIDLQSKIVIMTAQDTMNNTIEAMQSGAYDYISKPFDFDNVYNLVDRVEANREIPIPSIPTKEEPIDEHSIESIVGKSPAMQDIFKTIGKSAASDLTILITGESGTGKELIAQTMHYYSKRKDHPFVCINCAAISRELLESELFGHEKGAFTGAVDQKKGKFEIAKGGTLFLDEIGDMEPFLQAKILRVLQNKDFYRVGGKEVLEADVRIVAATNQNLESLMKQKLFREDLFHRLNVINISIPPLRDRMEDVTLLANYFLNQNTTNLSQGEIYLSPETLKILNSYSWRGNIRELENIIKRAVVLASSGPILSEHLPEYIISEDFKTTGTDNLLNVRFRKLILEFFLKNQEAQDGKIYEEIIQLVERQLFEVALEKHLGKQVSVAKTLGINRNTLKRKIDAMKIEVKKNRPNNSSQGE
;
A
#
# COMPACT_ATOMS: atom_id res chain seq x y z
N MET A 1 8.87 -28.75 41.98
CA MET A 1 8.68 -29.27 40.61
C MET A 1 8.25 -28.11 39.74
N ILE A 2 9.08 -27.68 38.77
CA ILE A 2 8.72 -26.61 37.83
C ILE A 2 7.57 -27.15 36.98
N ASN A 3 6.38 -26.58 37.16
CA ASN A 3 5.19 -26.97 36.40
C ASN A 3 5.44 -26.57 34.91
N LYS A 4 5.89 -27.54 34.09
CA LYS A 4 6.19 -27.30 32.68
C LYS A 4 4.89 -26.90 31.98
N LYS A 5 4.86 -25.69 31.41
CA LYS A 5 3.72 -25.15 30.64
C LYS A 5 3.49 -26.02 29.40
N LYS A 6 2.23 -26.41 29.16
CA LYS A 6 1.85 -27.30 28.06
C LYS A 6 1.46 -26.52 26.84
N ILE A 7 1.90 -26.97 25.66
CA ILE A 7 1.51 -26.43 24.34
C ILE A 7 0.90 -27.56 23.51
N LEU A 8 -0.18 -27.32 22.80
CA LEU A 8 -0.80 -28.29 21.90
C LEU A 8 -0.56 -27.85 20.44
N ILE A 9 -0.14 -28.78 19.60
CA ILE A 9 0.03 -28.61 18.15
C ILE A 9 -1.00 -29.49 17.46
N VAL A 10 -1.83 -28.88 16.61
CA VAL A 10 -2.89 -29.53 15.85
C VAL A 10 -2.63 -29.30 14.36
N ASP A 11 -2.25 -30.36 13.66
CA ASP A 11 -1.92 -30.31 12.22
C ASP A 11 -2.07 -31.76 11.69
N ASP A 12 -2.57 -31.96 10.49
CA ASP A 12 -2.69 -33.29 9.88
C ASP A 12 -1.32 -33.81 9.40
N GLU A 13 -0.39 -32.92 9.05
CA GLU A 13 0.97 -33.26 8.64
C GLU A 13 1.86 -33.69 9.83
N GLU A 14 2.31 -34.95 9.86
CA GLU A 14 3.18 -35.46 10.91
C GLU A 14 4.51 -34.73 11.02
N ASN A 15 5.08 -34.35 9.89
CA ASN A 15 6.36 -33.63 9.84
C ASN A 15 6.28 -32.27 10.56
N ILE A 16 5.19 -31.55 10.39
CA ILE A 16 4.95 -30.26 11.05
C ILE A 16 4.80 -30.46 12.56
N ARG A 17 4.00 -31.45 12.98
CA ARG A 17 3.85 -31.79 14.41
C ARG A 17 5.18 -32.13 15.06
N LEU A 18 6.03 -32.91 14.39
CA LEU A 18 7.37 -33.27 14.88
C LEU A 18 8.32 -32.11 14.94
N LEU A 19 8.28 -31.23 13.92
CA LEU A 19 9.11 -30.03 13.84
C LEU A 19 8.82 -29.08 15.01
N PHE A 20 7.55 -28.72 15.22
CA PHE A 20 7.13 -27.88 16.34
C PHE A 20 7.46 -28.51 17.69
N LYS A 21 7.21 -29.83 17.84
CA LYS A 21 7.52 -30.56 19.07
C LYS A 21 9.00 -30.43 19.41
N LYS A 22 9.90 -30.74 18.45
CA LYS A 22 11.35 -30.63 18.68
C LYS A 22 11.80 -29.20 19.00
N ALA A 23 11.25 -28.20 18.30
CA ALA A 23 11.60 -26.80 18.50
C ALA A 23 11.20 -26.29 19.89
N LEU A 24 9.96 -26.58 20.33
CA LEU A 24 9.42 -26.08 21.60
C LEU A 24 9.91 -26.91 22.82
N GLU A 25 10.19 -28.20 22.64
CA GLU A 25 10.80 -29.02 23.71
C GLU A 25 12.23 -28.56 24.05
N LYS A 26 13.01 -28.04 23.06
CA LYS A 26 14.30 -27.36 23.30
C LYS A 26 14.17 -26.17 24.25
N LYS A 27 13.05 -25.48 24.22
CA LYS A 27 12.71 -24.35 25.10
C LYS A 27 12.05 -24.79 26.41
N LYS A 28 12.09 -26.10 26.74
CA LYS A 28 11.59 -26.73 27.99
C LYS A 28 10.05 -26.71 28.13
N TYR A 29 9.26 -26.52 27.06
CA TYR A 29 7.80 -26.72 27.12
C TYR A 29 7.44 -28.22 27.05
N THR A 30 6.27 -28.57 27.57
CA THR A 30 5.69 -29.91 27.35
C THR A 30 4.77 -29.81 26.13
N VAL A 31 5.10 -30.49 25.04
CA VAL A 31 4.35 -30.40 23.80
C VAL A 31 3.50 -31.64 23.57
N HIS A 32 2.19 -31.45 23.45
CA HIS A 32 1.26 -32.46 22.95
C HIS A 32 0.94 -32.21 21.49
N THR A 33 0.64 -33.24 20.74
CA THR A 33 0.27 -33.16 19.32
C THR A 33 -1.10 -33.79 19.11
N ALA A 34 -1.86 -33.28 18.15
CA ALA A 34 -3.13 -33.84 17.69
C ALA A 34 -3.15 -33.82 16.16
N GLN A 35 -3.74 -34.84 15.54
CA GLN A 35 -3.78 -34.95 14.07
C GLN A 35 -5.03 -34.34 13.45
N ASN A 36 -6.07 -34.04 14.26
CA ASN A 36 -7.32 -33.45 13.81
C ASN A 36 -8.04 -32.76 14.98
N SER A 37 -9.15 -32.08 14.65
CA SER A 37 -9.97 -31.34 15.62
C SER A 37 -10.56 -32.20 16.73
N GLU A 38 -10.94 -33.46 16.45
CA GLU A 38 -11.53 -34.34 17.45
C GLU A 38 -10.49 -34.76 18.50
N ASP A 39 -9.32 -35.20 18.09
CA ASP A 39 -8.20 -35.53 18.98
C ASP A 39 -7.76 -34.32 19.80
N ALA A 40 -7.71 -33.15 19.20
CA ALA A 40 -7.43 -31.89 19.88
C ALA A 40 -8.44 -31.60 20.97
N LEU A 41 -9.75 -31.69 20.69
CA LEU A 41 -10.81 -31.44 21.66
C LEU A 41 -10.79 -32.44 22.84
N GLN A 42 -10.47 -33.73 22.58
CA GLN A 42 -10.32 -34.70 23.65
C GLN A 42 -9.16 -34.37 24.63
N LYS A 43 -8.04 -33.87 24.05
CA LYS A 43 -6.87 -33.45 24.83
C LYS A 43 -7.12 -32.15 25.58
N ILE A 44 -7.83 -31.19 25.02
CA ILE A 44 -8.19 -29.91 25.63
C ILE A 44 -9.15 -30.14 26.84
N LYS A 45 -10.10 -31.04 26.72
CA LYS A 45 -10.97 -31.41 27.86
C LYS A 45 -10.21 -31.97 29.06
N LYS A 46 -9.07 -32.63 28.84
CA LYS A 46 -8.27 -33.28 29.88
C LYS A 46 -7.12 -32.44 30.41
N ASN A 47 -6.68 -31.42 29.67
CA ASN A 47 -5.49 -30.61 29.99
C ASN A 47 -5.73 -29.14 29.71
N LYS A 48 -5.14 -28.27 30.53
CA LYS A 48 -5.02 -26.83 30.21
C LYS A 48 -3.72 -26.61 29.48
N TYR A 49 -3.81 -25.83 28.39
CA TYR A 49 -2.68 -25.46 27.55
C TYR A 49 -2.38 -23.95 27.66
N LEU A 50 -1.11 -23.59 27.66
CA LEU A 50 -0.66 -22.20 27.57
C LEU A 50 -1.04 -21.61 26.21
N LEU A 51 -0.85 -22.43 25.18
CA LEU A 51 -1.04 -22.02 23.77
C LEU A 51 -1.41 -23.25 22.94
N ILE A 52 -2.28 -23.06 21.94
CA ILE A 52 -2.69 -24.07 20.99
C ILE A 52 -2.34 -23.55 19.61
N PHE A 53 -1.50 -24.26 18.85
CA PHE A 53 -1.28 -24.03 17.44
C PHE A 53 -2.18 -24.95 16.63
N SER A 54 -2.93 -24.44 15.66
CA SER A 54 -3.85 -25.23 14.85
C SER A 54 -3.74 -24.85 13.38
N ASP A 55 -3.62 -25.84 12.50
CA ASP A 55 -3.78 -25.59 11.07
C ASP A 55 -5.23 -25.21 10.76
N ILE A 56 -5.43 -24.40 9.71
CA ILE A 56 -6.77 -24.09 9.16
C ILE A 56 -7.35 -25.31 8.46
N PHE A 57 -6.57 -25.95 7.58
CA PHE A 57 -7.02 -27.03 6.71
C PHE A 57 -6.49 -28.37 7.25
N MET A 58 -7.34 -29.09 7.92
CA MET A 58 -7.05 -30.45 8.39
C MET A 58 -8.11 -31.38 7.80
N GLY A 59 -7.73 -32.43 7.12
CA GLY A 59 -8.62 -33.34 6.36
C GLY A 59 -9.94 -33.73 7.05
N GLY A 60 -10.88 -32.79 7.18
CA GLY A 60 -12.14 -32.91 7.91
C GLY A 60 -12.66 -31.54 8.36
N GLU A 61 -12.69 -31.30 9.67
CA GLU A 61 -13.15 -30.03 10.23
C GLU A 61 -12.08 -28.93 10.15
N SER A 62 -12.48 -27.72 9.74
CA SER A 62 -11.58 -26.56 9.69
C SER A 62 -11.07 -26.13 11.08
N GLY A 63 -9.82 -25.67 11.16
CA GLY A 63 -9.26 -25.05 12.35
C GLY A 63 -10.08 -23.86 12.89
N LEU A 64 -10.80 -23.15 12.03
CA LEU A 64 -11.72 -22.08 12.44
C LEU A 64 -12.91 -22.63 13.26
N THR A 65 -13.43 -23.79 12.87
CA THR A 65 -14.47 -24.48 13.67
C THR A 65 -13.93 -24.97 15.00
N LEU A 66 -12.67 -25.44 15.04
CA LEU A 66 -12.00 -25.82 16.28
C LEU A 66 -11.91 -24.63 17.25
N ILE A 67 -11.54 -23.43 16.78
CA ILE A 67 -11.52 -22.22 17.62
C ILE A 67 -12.87 -22.00 18.31
N LYS A 68 -13.97 -21.99 17.52
CA LYS A 68 -15.32 -21.78 18.04
C LYS A 68 -15.69 -22.81 19.11
N LYS A 69 -15.34 -24.10 18.90
CA LYS A 69 -15.59 -25.18 19.89
C LYS A 69 -14.74 -25.03 21.13
N VAL A 70 -13.46 -24.70 20.99
CA VAL A 70 -12.55 -24.50 22.13
C VAL A 70 -12.98 -23.29 22.96
N LYS A 71 -13.37 -22.19 22.34
CA LYS A 71 -13.86 -21.01 23.05
C LYS A 71 -15.14 -21.26 23.85
N LYS A 72 -15.98 -22.21 23.40
CA LYS A 72 -17.15 -22.67 24.21
C LYS A 72 -16.75 -23.48 25.46
N ILE A 73 -15.60 -24.16 25.42
CA ILE A 73 -15.11 -24.98 26.55
C ILE A 73 -14.28 -24.11 27.51
N ASP A 74 -13.37 -23.31 26.99
CA ASP A 74 -12.50 -22.40 27.73
C ASP A 74 -12.28 -21.09 26.94
N LEU A 75 -12.94 -20.03 27.39
CA LEU A 75 -12.89 -18.72 26.74
C LEU A 75 -11.48 -18.12 26.77
N GLN A 76 -10.66 -18.51 27.76
CA GLN A 76 -9.30 -17.96 27.94
C GLN A 76 -8.23 -18.70 27.14
N SER A 77 -8.55 -19.84 26.51
CA SER A 77 -7.59 -20.58 25.68
C SER A 77 -7.06 -19.69 24.55
N LYS A 78 -5.74 -19.57 24.45
CA LYS A 78 -5.06 -18.82 23.39
C LYS A 78 -4.78 -19.78 22.23
N ILE A 79 -5.35 -19.49 21.06
CA ILE A 79 -5.24 -20.32 19.87
C ILE A 79 -4.57 -19.49 18.76
N VAL A 80 -3.52 -20.04 18.18
CA VAL A 80 -2.78 -19.47 17.04
C VAL A 80 -3.07 -20.32 15.81
N ILE A 81 -3.50 -19.69 14.76
CA ILE A 81 -3.78 -20.37 13.50
C ILE A 81 -2.49 -20.45 12.66
N MET A 82 -2.27 -21.62 12.07
CA MET A 82 -1.21 -21.90 11.10
C MET A 82 -1.83 -22.14 9.74
N THR A 83 -1.25 -21.59 8.65
CA THR A 83 -1.77 -21.83 7.29
C THR A 83 -0.71 -21.66 6.21
N ALA A 84 -0.89 -22.39 5.12
CA ALA A 84 -0.09 -22.24 3.88
C ALA A 84 -0.67 -21.17 2.94
N GLN A 85 -1.92 -20.76 3.14
CA GLN A 85 -2.61 -19.77 2.31
C GLN A 85 -2.73 -18.43 3.06
N ASP A 86 -1.79 -17.52 2.80
CA ASP A 86 -1.75 -16.16 3.39
C ASP A 86 -2.72 -15.23 2.68
N THR A 87 -4.02 -15.54 2.72
CA THR A 87 -5.05 -14.65 2.19
C THR A 87 -5.57 -13.72 3.28
N MET A 88 -5.91 -12.50 2.90
CA MET A 88 -6.57 -11.53 3.77
C MET A 88 -7.80 -12.14 4.48
N ASN A 89 -8.66 -12.82 3.70
CA ASN A 89 -9.90 -13.40 4.21
C ASN A 89 -9.63 -14.40 5.33
N ASN A 90 -8.70 -15.34 5.14
CA ASN A 90 -8.34 -16.36 6.15
C ASN A 90 -7.83 -15.70 7.44
N THR A 91 -7.00 -14.66 7.33
CA THR A 91 -6.46 -13.95 8.50
C THR A 91 -7.58 -13.22 9.25
N ILE A 92 -8.43 -12.48 8.55
CA ILE A 92 -9.54 -11.73 9.17
C ILE A 92 -10.53 -12.69 9.82
N GLU A 93 -10.94 -13.76 9.14
CA GLU A 93 -11.88 -14.77 9.69
C GLU A 93 -11.31 -15.49 10.92
N ALA A 94 -10.01 -15.85 10.90
CA ALA A 94 -9.36 -16.44 12.06
C ALA A 94 -9.44 -15.50 13.28
N MET A 95 -9.10 -14.22 13.10
CA MET A 95 -9.15 -13.23 14.16
C MET A 95 -10.58 -12.98 14.65
N GLN A 96 -11.59 -12.89 13.76
CA GLN A 96 -13.00 -12.75 14.13
C GLN A 96 -13.54 -13.99 14.86
N SER A 97 -13.06 -15.18 14.52
CA SER A 97 -13.42 -16.42 15.21
C SER A 97 -12.81 -16.51 16.63
N GLY A 98 -11.97 -15.55 17.03
CA GLY A 98 -11.35 -15.47 18.34
C GLY A 98 -9.96 -16.09 18.44
N ALA A 99 -9.24 -16.23 17.29
CA ALA A 99 -7.82 -16.56 17.32
C ALA A 99 -7.03 -15.51 18.11
N TYR A 100 -6.02 -15.95 18.85
CA TYR A 100 -5.09 -15.06 19.53
C TYR A 100 -4.13 -14.39 18.56
N ASP A 101 -3.60 -15.18 17.62
CA ASP A 101 -2.70 -14.73 16.55
C ASP A 101 -2.76 -15.70 15.35
N TYR A 102 -1.98 -15.42 14.33
CA TYR A 102 -1.93 -16.11 13.05
C TYR A 102 -0.48 -16.21 12.57
N ILE A 103 -0.08 -17.36 12.00
CA ILE A 103 1.26 -17.62 11.49
C ILE A 103 1.18 -18.29 10.13
N SER A 104 1.99 -17.80 9.16
CA SER A 104 2.10 -18.37 7.82
C SER A 104 3.13 -19.50 7.73
N LYS A 105 2.86 -20.49 6.90
CA LYS A 105 3.83 -21.48 6.43
C LYS A 105 4.57 -20.92 5.20
N PRO A 106 5.91 -21.04 5.09
CA PRO A 106 6.86 -21.73 5.97
C PRO A 106 7.13 -20.92 7.25
N PHE A 107 7.34 -21.65 8.36
CA PHE A 107 7.46 -21.07 9.70
C PHE A 107 8.83 -20.45 9.93
N ASP A 108 8.84 -19.21 10.39
CA ASP A 108 9.97 -18.61 11.09
C ASP A 108 9.86 -18.91 12.59
N PHE A 109 10.74 -19.75 13.11
CA PHE A 109 10.70 -20.16 14.51
C PHE A 109 11.04 -19.04 15.50
N ASP A 110 11.76 -18.00 15.09
CA ASP A 110 12.01 -16.84 15.93
C ASP A 110 10.68 -16.10 16.20
N ASN A 111 9.82 -15.99 15.20
CA ASN A 111 8.46 -15.46 15.37
C ASN A 111 7.60 -16.36 16.28
N VAL A 112 7.70 -17.68 16.13
CA VAL A 112 7.01 -18.63 17.02
C VAL A 112 7.46 -18.46 18.48
N TYR A 113 8.76 -18.35 18.74
CA TYR A 113 9.30 -18.15 20.08
C TYR A 113 8.88 -16.82 20.68
N ASN A 114 8.99 -15.71 19.91
CA ASN A 114 8.52 -14.40 20.35
C ASN A 114 7.03 -14.39 20.70
N LEU A 115 6.22 -15.15 19.98
CA LEU A 115 4.79 -15.27 20.25
C LEU A 115 4.54 -16.05 21.55
N VAL A 116 5.24 -17.17 21.76
CA VAL A 116 5.14 -17.95 23.01
C VAL A 116 5.58 -17.11 24.21
N ASP A 117 6.68 -16.36 24.10
CA ASP A 117 7.20 -15.48 25.16
C ASP A 117 6.20 -14.35 25.49
N ARG A 118 5.53 -13.77 24.49
CA ARG A 118 4.46 -12.77 24.69
C ARG A 118 3.27 -13.35 25.47
N VAL A 119 2.87 -14.56 25.13
CA VAL A 119 1.77 -15.28 25.82
C VAL A 119 2.16 -15.59 27.26
N GLU A 120 3.41 -15.98 27.49
CA GLU A 120 3.94 -16.33 28.81
C GLU A 120 4.05 -15.12 29.75
N ALA A 121 4.43 -13.96 29.20
CA ALA A 121 4.57 -12.71 29.94
C ALA A 121 3.23 -12.09 30.37
N ASN A 122 2.09 -12.72 30.05
CA ASN A 122 0.73 -12.27 30.36
C ASN A 122 0.41 -10.82 29.98
N ARG A 123 0.99 -10.34 28.88
CA ARG A 123 0.67 -9.03 28.33
C ARG A 123 -0.67 -9.13 27.59
N GLU A 124 -1.76 -8.96 28.34
CA GLU A 124 -3.12 -8.96 27.80
C GLU A 124 -3.36 -7.67 27.03
N ILE A 125 -3.70 -7.80 25.74
CA ILE A 125 -4.49 -6.80 25.04
C ILE A 125 -5.95 -7.19 25.32
N PRO A 126 -6.78 -6.31 25.92
CA PRO A 126 -8.19 -6.63 26.19
C PRO A 126 -8.91 -6.89 24.86
N ILE A 127 -9.42 -8.11 24.67
CA ILE A 127 -10.26 -8.45 23.50
C ILE A 127 -11.71 -8.33 23.96
N PRO A 128 -12.53 -7.46 23.35
CA PRO A 128 -13.98 -7.49 23.57
C PRO A 128 -14.55 -8.81 23.03
N SER A 129 -15.29 -9.53 23.86
CA SER A 129 -16.00 -10.74 23.47
C SER A 129 -17.17 -10.40 22.54
N ILE A 130 -17.15 -10.92 21.31
CA ILE A 130 -18.17 -10.69 20.29
C ILE A 130 -19.03 -11.95 20.13
N PRO A 131 -20.38 -11.85 20.17
CA PRO A 131 -21.27 -12.97 19.83
C PRO A 131 -21.26 -13.22 18.32
N THR A 132 -20.88 -14.41 17.92
CA THR A 132 -20.89 -14.89 16.53
C THR A 132 -22.31 -15.26 16.10
N LYS A 133 -22.86 -14.57 15.08
CA LYS A 133 -23.91 -15.09 14.20
C LYS A 133 -23.25 -15.56 12.90
N GLU A 134 -23.57 -16.78 12.50
CA GLU A 134 -23.06 -17.42 11.29
C GLU A 134 -24.02 -17.10 10.12
N GLU A 135 -23.49 -16.51 9.07
CA GLU A 135 -24.05 -16.56 7.71
C GLU A 135 -22.91 -16.72 6.71
N PRO A 136 -23.09 -17.50 5.64
CA PRO A 136 -22.05 -17.71 4.62
C PRO A 136 -21.82 -16.42 3.85
N ILE A 137 -20.56 -16.09 3.66
CA ILE A 137 -20.11 -14.88 2.99
C ILE A 137 -20.04 -15.14 1.49
N ASP A 138 -20.71 -14.31 0.70
CA ASP A 138 -20.61 -14.30 -0.75
C ASP A 138 -19.25 -13.72 -1.18
N GLU A 139 -18.35 -14.57 -1.70
CA GLU A 139 -16.95 -14.24 -2.01
C GLU A 139 -16.75 -13.27 -3.18
N HIS A 140 -17.80 -12.81 -3.86
CA HIS A 140 -17.69 -12.17 -5.18
C HIS A 140 -17.84 -10.65 -5.20
N SER A 141 -17.95 -9.95 -4.07
CA SER A 141 -18.31 -8.52 -4.05
C SER A 141 -17.25 -7.54 -3.55
N ILE A 142 -16.07 -7.98 -3.13
CA ILE A 142 -14.99 -7.07 -2.69
C ILE A 142 -13.71 -7.36 -3.47
N GLU A 143 -13.12 -6.32 -4.05
CA GLU A 143 -11.74 -6.37 -4.53
C GLU A 143 -10.83 -6.84 -3.40
N SER A 144 -10.18 -7.98 -3.57
CA SER A 144 -9.33 -8.56 -2.54
C SER A 144 -8.11 -7.67 -2.31
N ILE A 145 -7.87 -7.28 -1.07
CA ILE A 145 -6.59 -6.62 -0.73
C ILE A 145 -5.50 -7.67 -0.88
N VAL A 146 -4.56 -7.40 -1.78
CA VAL A 146 -3.43 -8.28 -2.07
C VAL A 146 -2.20 -7.81 -1.31
N GLY A 147 -1.57 -8.72 -0.55
CA GLY A 147 -0.34 -8.47 0.17
C GLY A 147 0.03 -9.63 1.08
N LYS A 148 1.32 -10.00 1.11
CA LYS A 148 1.90 -11.03 1.97
C LYS A 148 2.94 -10.48 2.93
N SER A 149 3.34 -9.23 2.76
CA SER A 149 4.31 -8.59 3.63
C SER A 149 3.87 -8.64 5.10
N PRO A 150 4.81 -8.76 6.05
CA PRO A 150 4.51 -8.77 7.49
C PRO A 150 3.67 -7.57 7.92
N ALA A 151 3.95 -6.40 7.36
CA ALA A 151 3.20 -5.18 7.65
C ALA A 151 1.73 -5.28 7.19
N MET A 152 1.45 -5.88 6.01
CA MET A 152 0.08 -6.11 5.55
C MET A 152 -0.63 -7.16 6.38
N GLN A 153 0.07 -8.23 6.81
CA GLN A 153 -0.49 -9.23 7.70
C GLN A 153 -0.91 -8.63 9.06
N ASP A 154 -0.13 -7.72 9.62
CA ASP A 154 -0.50 -7.01 10.85
C ASP A 154 -1.72 -6.09 10.65
N ILE A 155 -1.85 -5.47 9.48
CA ILE A 155 -3.05 -4.71 9.10
C ILE A 155 -4.27 -5.65 9.04
N PHE A 156 -4.17 -6.83 8.40
CA PHE A 156 -5.27 -7.80 8.32
C PHE A 156 -5.69 -8.31 9.71
N LYS A 157 -4.74 -8.59 10.60
CA LYS A 157 -5.01 -8.92 11.99
C LYS A 157 -5.76 -7.79 12.71
N THR A 158 -5.35 -6.54 12.48
CA THR A 158 -5.99 -5.36 13.07
C THR A 158 -7.42 -5.20 12.55
N ILE A 159 -7.65 -5.39 11.25
CA ILE A 159 -8.98 -5.39 10.63
C ILE A 159 -9.85 -6.47 11.30
N GLY A 160 -9.37 -7.72 11.37
CA GLY A 160 -10.11 -8.83 11.95
C GLY A 160 -10.52 -8.59 13.41
N LYS A 161 -9.63 -7.98 14.21
CA LYS A 161 -9.90 -7.66 15.62
C LYS A 161 -10.88 -6.49 15.81
N SER A 162 -10.86 -5.51 14.92
CA SER A 162 -11.53 -4.22 15.13
C SER A 162 -12.76 -4.01 14.25
N ALA A 163 -12.91 -4.76 13.15
CA ALA A 163 -14.02 -4.55 12.21
C ALA A 163 -15.39 -4.66 12.87
N ALA A 164 -15.58 -5.63 13.77
CA ALA A 164 -16.84 -5.85 14.46
C ALA A 164 -17.16 -4.82 15.57
N SER A 165 -16.24 -3.91 15.91
CA SER A 165 -16.47 -2.83 16.86
C SER A 165 -16.98 -1.56 16.15
N ASP A 166 -17.74 -0.71 16.84
CA ASP A 166 -18.17 0.60 16.31
C ASP A 166 -17.16 1.72 16.62
N LEU A 167 -15.91 1.35 16.98
CA LEU A 167 -14.86 2.33 17.25
C LEU A 167 -14.48 3.10 15.99
N THR A 168 -14.08 4.34 16.17
CA THR A 168 -13.54 5.19 15.10
C THR A 168 -12.18 4.68 14.68
N ILE A 169 -11.92 4.69 13.36
CA ILE A 169 -10.67 4.21 12.77
C ILE A 169 -10.03 5.33 11.99
N LEU A 170 -8.76 5.54 12.22
CA LEU A 170 -7.92 6.43 11.43
C LEU A 170 -6.97 5.61 10.56
N ILE A 171 -7.06 5.77 9.24
CA ILE A 171 -6.19 5.11 8.26
C ILE A 171 -5.17 6.14 7.77
N THR A 172 -3.90 5.88 7.98
CA THR A 172 -2.81 6.75 7.53
C THR A 172 -1.96 6.05 6.46
N GLY A 173 -1.45 6.81 5.51
CA GLY A 173 -0.58 6.28 4.45
C GLY A 173 -0.53 7.20 3.25
N GLU A 174 0.52 7.06 2.45
CA GLU A 174 0.72 7.87 1.24
C GLU A 174 -0.46 7.74 0.25
N SER A 175 -0.54 8.70 -0.68
CA SER A 175 -1.54 8.61 -1.76
C SER A 175 -1.31 7.33 -2.59
N GLY A 176 -2.40 6.65 -2.97
CA GLY A 176 -2.33 5.43 -3.77
C GLY A 176 -1.93 4.15 -3.04
N THR A 177 -1.88 4.14 -1.69
CA THR A 177 -1.55 2.93 -0.90
C THR A 177 -2.73 1.98 -0.67
N GLY A 178 -3.98 2.39 -1.01
CA GLY A 178 -5.19 1.57 -0.84
C GLY A 178 -6.01 1.89 0.41
N LYS A 179 -5.95 3.11 0.97
CA LYS A 179 -6.71 3.53 2.17
C LYS A 179 -8.21 3.28 2.06
N GLU A 180 -8.80 3.59 0.90
CA GLU A 180 -10.24 3.40 0.64
C GLU A 180 -10.63 1.91 0.68
N LEU A 181 -9.80 1.04 0.07
CA LEU A 181 -10.04 -0.40 0.06
C LEU A 181 -9.99 -1.00 1.47
N ILE A 182 -9.08 -0.52 2.34
CA ILE A 182 -9.06 -0.88 3.76
C ILE A 182 -10.36 -0.44 4.45
N ALA A 183 -10.84 0.79 4.19
CA ALA A 183 -12.09 1.29 4.77
C ALA A 183 -13.31 0.47 4.33
N GLN A 184 -13.41 0.11 3.06
CA GLN A 184 -14.44 -0.78 2.52
C GLN A 184 -14.38 -2.16 3.18
N THR A 185 -13.18 -2.73 3.31
CA THR A 185 -12.97 -4.01 3.99
C THR A 185 -13.41 -3.94 5.46
N MET A 186 -13.08 -2.85 6.18
CA MET A 186 -13.51 -2.64 7.56
C MET A 186 -15.04 -2.58 7.69
N HIS A 187 -15.72 -1.98 6.72
CA HIS A 187 -17.19 -1.95 6.68
C HIS A 187 -17.77 -3.35 6.43
N TYR A 188 -17.27 -4.05 5.43
CA TYR A 188 -17.74 -5.38 5.03
C TYR A 188 -17.63 -6.42 6.17
N TYR A 189 -16.53 -6.42 6.89
CA TYR A 189 -16.35 -7.30 8.05
C TYR A 189 -16.99 -6.75 9.34
N SER A 190 -17.75 -5.66 9.29
CA SER A 190 -18.42 -5.06 10.45
C SER A 190 -19.84 -5.62 10.65
N LYS A 191 -20.43 -5.28 11.80
CA LYS A 191 -21.85 -5.53 12.07
C LYS A 191 -22.80 -4.69 11.19
N ARG A 192 -22.26 -3.69 10.47
CA ARG A 192 -22.98 -2.74 9.63
C ARG A 192 -22.83 -3.06 8.14
N LYS A 193 -22.35 -4.26 7.78
CA LYS A 193 -22.08 -4.68 6.39
C LYS A 193 -23.29 -4.56 5.45
N ASP A 194 -24.52 -4.78 5.98
CA ASP A 194 -25.77 -4.74 5.23
C ASP A 194 -26.38 -3.33 5.16
N HIS A 195 -25.69 -2.32 5.71
CA HIS A 195 -26.08 -0.92 5.72
C HIS A 195 -25.19 -0.09 4.76
N PRO A 196 -25.55 1.17 4.46
CA PRO A 196 -24.80 1.96 3.50
C PRO A 196 -23.32 2.20 3.90
N PHE A 197 -22.42 2.06 2.93
CA PHE A 197 -21.07 2.59 2.98
C PHE A 197 -21.01 3.86 2.15
N VAL A 198 -20.82 5.00 2.78
CA VAL A 198 -20.85 6.32 2.14
C VAL A 198 -19.48 6.96 2.22
N CYS A 199 -18.91 7.31 1.05
CA CYS A 199 -17.61 7.97 0.95
C CYS A 199 -17.79 9.47 0.70
N ILE A 200 -16.87 10.27 1.24
CA ILE A 200 -16.69 11.66 0.87
C ILE A 200 -15.19 12.02 0.93
N ASN A 201 -14.71 12.66 -0.13
CA ASN A 201 -13.35 13.19 -0.17
C ASN A 201 -13.36 14.65 0.25
N CYS A 202 -12.66 14.97 1.36
CA CYS A 202 -12.66 16.29 1.97
C CYS A 202 -11.81 17.32 1.21
N ALA A 203 -10.87 16.86 0.35
CA ALA A 203 -10.01 17.73 -0.45
C ALA A 203 -10.62 18.11 -1.81
N ALA A 204 -11.59 17.33 -2.31
CA ALA A 204 -12.08 17.47 -3.68
C ALA A 204 -13.18 18.53 -3.85
N ILE A 205 -13.67 19.13 -2.77
CA ILE A 205 -14.90 19.95 -2.75
C ILE A 205 -14.61 21.27 -2.04
N SER A 206 -15.21 22.39 -2.54
CA SER A 206 -15.10 23.68 -1.84
C SER A 206 -15.75 23.61 -0.45
N ARG A 207 -15.33 24.49 0.47
CA ARG A 207 -15.76 24.51 1.87
C ARG A 207 -17.27 24.51 2.04
N GLU A 208 -17.98 25.45 1.39
CA GLU A 208 -19.42 25.59 1.51
C GLU A 208 -20.16 24.37 0.98
N LEU A 209 -19.65 23.79 -0.10
CA LEU A 209 -20.21 22.57 -0.67
C LEU A 209 -19.93 21.35 0.23
N LEU A 210 -18.73 21.25 0.84
CA LEU A 210 -18.37 20.14 1.72
C LEU A 210 -19.27 20.13 2.97
N GLU A 211 -19.55 21.29 3.55
CA GLU A 211 -20.49 21.43 4.68
C GLU A 211 -21.88 20.94 4.30
N SER A 212 -22.38 21.41 3.17
CA SER A 212 -23.70 21.02 2.63
C SER A 212 -23.77 19.53 2.27
N GLU A 213 -22.69 18.96 1.70
CA GLU A 213 -22.64 17.52 1.40
C GLU A 213 -22.64 16.68 2.68
N LEU A 214 -21.87 17.07 3.71
CA LEU A 214 -21.78 16.33 4.97
C LEU A 214 -23.07 16.36 5.76
N PHE A 215 -23.60 17.58 6.02
CA PHE A 215 -24.69 17.82 6.96
C PHE A 215 -26.06 18.03 6.31
N GLY A 216 -26.08 18.22 4.98
CA GLY A 216 -27.30 18.62 4.28
C GLY A 216 -27.63 20.11 4.47
N HIS A 217 -28.62 20.59 3.77
CA HIS A 217 -29.10 21.95 3.91
C HIS A 217 -30.62 22.07 3.81
N GLU A 218 -31.16 23.06 4.48
CA GLU A 218 -32.55 23.46 4.34
C GLU A 218 -32.74 24.41 3.14
N LYS A 219 -33.93 24.46 2.61
CA LYS A 219 -34.28 25.40 1.53
C LYS A 219 -33.95 26.83 1.94
N GLY A 220 -33.21 27.56 1.10
CA GLY A 220 -32.82 28.95 1.37
C GLY A 220 -31.63 29.13 2.32
N ALA A 221 -30.89 28.08 2.68
CA ALA A 221 -29.75 28.14 3.59
C ALA A 221 -28.57 28.97 3.04
N PHE A 222 -28.41 29.03 1.73
CA PHE A 222 -27.43 29.85 1.01
C PHE A 222 -27.92 30.18 -0.41
N THR A 223 -27.23 31.10 -1.09
CA THR A 223 -27.53 31.45 -2.49
C THR A 223 -27.34 30.21 -3.40
N GLY A 224 -28.46 29.66 -3.90
CA GLY A 224 -28.49 28.41 -4.67
C GLY A 224 -29.11 27.20 -3.99
N ALA A 225 -29.48 27.30 -2.70
CA ALA A 225 -30.22 26.27 -1.99
C ALA A 225 -31.72 26.32 -2.36
N VAL A 226 -32.08 25.88 -3.56
CA VAL A 226 -33.47 25.93 -4.09
C VAL A 226 -34.36 24.95 -3.34
N ASP A 227 -33.87 23.76 -3.01
CA ASP A 227 -34.60 22.72 -2.31
C ASP A 227 -33.78 22.20 -1.11
N GLN A 228 -34.46 21.48 -0.20
CA GLN A 228 -33.82 20.78 0.90
C GLN A 228 -32.99 19.57 0.37
N LYS A 229 -31.78 19.36 0.88
CA LYS A 229 -30.92 18.23 0.53
C LYS A 229 -30.47 17.48 1.78
N LYS A 230 -30.55 16.13 1.76
CA LYS A 230 -29.99 15.26 2.79
C LYS A 230 -28.47 15.23 2.69
N GLY A 231 -27.80 15.30 3.85
CA GLY A 231 -26.35 15.16 3.95
C GLY A 231 -25.87 13.71 4.02
N LYS A 232 -24.55 13.52 3.88
CA LYS A 232 -23.92 12.19 3.95
C LYS A 232 -24.14 11.51 5.30
N PHE A 233 -24.22 12.25 6.40
CA PHE A 233 -24.59 11.70 7.72
C PHE A 233 -25.97 11.08 7.74
N GLU A 234 -26.94 11.69 7.06
CA GLU A 234 -28.30 11.12 6.93
C GLU A 234 -28.33 9.90 6.03
N ILE A 235 -27.58 9.96 4.91
CA ILE A 235 -27.52 8.87 3.92
C ILE A 235 -26.80 7.65 4.52
N ALA A 236 -25.79 7.86 5.35
CA ALA A 236 -24.99 6.80 5.99
C ALA A 236 -25.67 6.21 7.25
N LYS A 237 -26.90 6.62 7.59
CA LYS A 237 -27.57 6.19 8.82
C LYS A 237 -27.60 4.65 8.95
N GLY A 238 -27.19 4.16 10.11
CA GLY A 238 -27.03 2.72 10.41
C GLY A 238 -25.76 2.10 9.85
N GLY A 239 -25.08 2.76 8.91
CA GLY A 239 -23.93 2.27 8.16
C GLY A 239 -22.59 2.87 8.57
N THR A 240 -21.74 3.12 7.59
CA THR A 240 -20.38 3.67 7.77
C THR A 240 -20.18 4.89 6.87
N LEU A 241 -19.65 5.97 7.45
CA LEU A 241 -19.20 7.15 6.71
C LEU A 241 -17.67 7.16 6.66
N PHE A 242 -17.14 7.13 5.46
CA PHE A 242 -15.72 7.21 5.17
C PHE A 242 -15.34 8.65 4.78
N LEU A 243 -14.50 9.27 5.60
CA LEU A 243 -13.96 10.61 5.40
C LEU A 243 -12.53 10.49 4.83
N ASP A 244 -12.41 10.59 3.52
CA ASP A 244 -11.10 10.56 2.87
C ASP A 244 -10.44 11.92 2.89
N GLU A 245 -9.12 11.95 3.03
CA GLU A 245 -8.26 13.13 3.13
C GLU A 245 -8.73 14.11 4.22
N ILE A 246 -9.00 13.58 5.44
CA ILE A 246 -9.50 14.38 6.58
C ILE A 246 -8.53 15.49 6.99
N GLY A 247 -7.22 15.35 6.68
CA GLY A 247 -6.19 16.35 6.95
C GLY A 247 -6.38 17.66 6.19
N ASP A 248 -7.11 17.63 5.07
CA ASP A 248 -7.42 18.82 4.26
C ASP A 248 -8.68 19.55 4.69
N MET A 249 -9.39 19.00 5.70
CA MET A 249 -10.61 19.63 6.21
C MET A 249 -10.29 20.91 6.98
N GLU A 250 -11.03 22.00 6.68
CA GLU A 250 -10.86 23.27 7.40
C GLU A 250 -11.25 23.19 8.88
N PRO A 251 -10.59 23.96 9.78
CA PRO A 251 -10.81 23.92 11.24
C PRO A 251 -12.27 24.13 11.67
N PHE A 252 -13.05 24.91 10.92
CA PHE A 252 -14.47 25.12 11.19
C PHE A 252 -15.29 23.82 11.04
N LEU A 253 -15.05 23.06 9.97
CA LEU A 253 -15.72 21.77 9.74
C LEU A 253 -15.24 20.69 10.70
N GLN A 254 -13.95 20.73 11.07
CA GLN A 254 -13.41 19.87 12.11
C GLN A 254 -14.17 19.99 13.43
N ALA A 255 -14.55 21.22 13.83
CA ALA A 255 -15.34 21.45 15.04
C ALA A 255 -16.76 20.86 14.94
N LYS A 256 -17.37 20.89 13.75
CA LYS A 256 -18.70 20.28 13.52
C LYS A 256 -18.62 18.75 13.57
N ILE A 257 -17.60 18.14 12.93
CA ILE A 257 -17.36 16.68 12.99
C ILE A 257 -17.12 16.26 14.44
N LEU A 258 -16.29 17.00 15.20
CA LEU A 258 -16.05 16.72 16.60
C LEU A 258 -17.36 16.66 17.41
N ARG A 259 -18.24 17.62 17.19
CA ARG A 259 -19.57 17.64 17.83
C ARG A 259 -20.36 16.36 17.51
N VAL A 260 -20.40 15.94 16.25
CA VAL A 260 -21.08 14.70 15.86
C VAL A 260 -20.47 13.48 16.54
N LEU A 261 -19.12 13.40 16.62
CA LEU A 261 -18.44 12.31 17.29
C LEU A 261 -18.69 12.24 18.80
N GLN A 262 -18.95 13.42 19.44
CA GLN A 262 -19.20 13.52 20.88
C GLN A 262 -20.66 13.28 21.23
N ASN A 263 -21.57 13.99 20.55
CA ASN A 263 -22.99 14.07 20.92
C ASN A 263 -23.86 13.09 20.13
N LYS A 264 -23.33 12.56 19.00
CA LYS A 264 -24.12 11.75 18.04
C LYS A 264 -25.31 12.52 17.44
N ASP A 265 -25.22 13.86 17.36
CA ASP A 265 -26.24 14.73 16.76
C ASP A 265 -25.60 15.79 15.84
N PHE A 266 -26.41 16.34 14.95
CA PHE A 266 -26.05 17.45 14.08
C PHE A 266 -27.28 18.24 13.60
N TYR A 267 -27.03 19.36 12.92
CA TYR A 267 -28.04 20.17 12.26
C TYR A 267 -27.73 20.30 10.78
N ARG A 268 -28.77 20.36 9.94
CA ARG A 268 -28.60 20.80 8.55
C ARG A 268 -28.17 22.26 8.51
N VAL A 269 -27.45 22.64 7.45
CA VAL A 269 -27.08 24.04 7.22
C VAL A 269 -28.35 24.87 7.09
N GLY A 270 -28.48 25.94 7.90
CA GLY A 270 -29.69 26.78 7.99
C GLY A 270 -30.85 26.14 8.76
N GLY A 271 -30.73 24.90 9.22
CA GLY A 271 -31.76 24.20 9.98
C GLY A 271 -31.67 24.38 11.49
N LYS A 272 -32.78 24.13 12.19
CA LYS A 272 -32.91 24.14 13.66
C LYS A 272 -33.24 22.78 14.24
N GLU A 273 -33.58 21.82 13.40
CA GLU A 273 -33.92 20.45 13.79
C GLU A 273 -32.64 19.66 14.12
N VAL A 274 -32.65 18.99 15.29
CA VAL A 274 -31.58 18.10 15.72
C VAL A 274 -31.77 16.75 15.05
N LEU A 275 -30.77 16.29 14.33
CA LEU A 275 -30.75 14.98 13.66
C LEU A 275 -29.78 14.05 14.36
N GLU A 276 -30.15 12.79 14.54
CA GLU A 276 -29.32 11.76 15.13
C GLU A 276 -28.32 11.22 14.11
N ALA A 277 -27.04 11.07 14.52
CA ALA A 277 -25.96 10.52 13.71
C ALA A 277 -25.59 9.09 14.17
N ASP A 278 -26.45 8.11 13.89
CA ASP A 278 -26.09 6.69 14.05
C ASP A 278 -25.23 6.23 12.88
N VAL A 279 -23.93 6.55 12.92
CA VAL A 279 -22.98 6.28 11.86
C VAL A 279 -21.64 5.89 12.47
N ARG A 280 -21.01 4.81 11.94
CA ARG A 280 -19.61 4.49 12.20
C ARG A 280 -18.72 5.38 11.35
N ILE A 281 -17.72 6.03 11.96
CA ILE A 281 -16.76 6.88 11.25
C ILE A 281 -15.46 6.12 11.00
N VAL A 282 -15.02 6.14 9.72
CA VAL A 282 -13.68 5.75 9.30
C VAL A 282 -13.07 6.97 8.61
N ALA A 283 -11.92 7.43 9.06
CA ALA A 283 -11.22 8.57 8.47
C ALA A 283 -9.89 8.13 7.84
N ALA A 284 -9.49 8.78 6.75
CA ALA A 284 -8.21 8.53 6.10
C ALA A 284 -7.48 9.82 5.78
N THR A 285 -6.14 9.77 5.76
CA THR A 285 -5.30 10.89 5.35
C THR A 285 -3.93 10.42 4.86
N ASN A 286 -3.35 11.17 3.92
CA ASN A 286 -1.97 11.05 3.50
C ASN A 286 -1.05 12.06 4.23
N GLN A 287 -1.62 12.97 5.03
CA GLN A 287 -0.89 14.03 5.71
C GLN A 287 -0.45 13.60 7.12
N ASN A 288 0.63 14.20 7.60
CA ASN A 288 1.07 14.05 8.98
C ASN A 288 0.24 14.97 9.90
N LEU A 289 -0.78 14.39 10.55
CA LEU A 289 -1.68 15.13 11.45
C LEU A 289 -0.97 15.78 12.63
N GLU A 290 0.11 15.17 13.16
CA GLU A 290 0.89 15.76 14.25
C GLU A 290 1.56 17.07 13.81
N SER A 291 2.05 17.12 12.57
CA SER A 291 2.59 18.34 11.99
C SER A 291 1.52 19.40 11.80
N LEU A 292 0.32 19.02 11.32
CA LEU A 292 -0.80 19.93 11.16
C LEU A 292 -1.31 20.49 12.50
N MET A 293 -1.32 19.68 13.57
CA MET A 293 -1.66 20.14 14.92
C MET A 293 -0.68 21.21 15.43
N LYS A 294 0.63 21.01 15.23
CA LYS A 294 1.65 22.02 15.57
C LYS A 294 1.45 23.34 14.81
N GLN A 295 0.95 23.27 13.57
CA GLN A 295 0.64 24.43 12.73
C GLN A 295 -0.76 25.02 13.03
N LYS A 296 -1.54 24.44 13.96
CA LYS A 296 -2.92 24.81 14.27
C LYS A 296 -3.90 24.67 13.08
N LEU A 297 -3.54 23.86 12.10
CA LEU A 297 -4.39 23.53 10.94
C LEU A 297 -5.31 22.33 11.22
N PHE A 298 -4.96 21.48 12.19
CA PHE A 298 -5.78 20.36 12.65
C PHE A 298 -5.97 20.43 14.17
N ARG A 299 -7.19 20.17 14.65
CA ARG A 299 -7.55 20.24 16.06
C ARG A 299 -7.11 18.98 16.80
N GLU A 300 -6.47 19.16 17.94
CA GLU A 300 -5.99 18.07 18.81
C GLU A 300 -7.15 17.24 19.40
N ASP A 301 -8.25 17.90 19.79
CA ASP A 301 -9.43 17.23 20.32
C ASP A 301 -10.11 16.31 19.29
N LEU A 302 -10.17 16.73 18.03
CA LEU A 302 -10.65 15.88 16.93
C LEU A 302 -9.72 14.71 16.68
N PHE A 303 -8.39 14.94 16.66
CA PHE A 303 -7.40 13.88 16.48
C PHE A 303 -7.59 12.75 17.49
N HIS A 304 -7.73 13.07 18.78
CA HIS A 304 -7.94 12.05 19.81
C HIS A 304 -9.26 11.29 19.69
N ARG A 305 -10.28 11.88 19.09
CA ARG A 305 -11.58 11.21 18.83
C ARG A 305 -11.53 10.34 17.57
N LEU A 306 -10.73 10.69 16.56
CA LEU A 306 -10.56 9.91 15.35
C LEU A 306 -9.55 8.77 15.54
N ASN A 307 -8.48 9.00 16.28
CA ASN A 307 -7.36 8.06 16.45
C ASN A 307 -7.59 7.08 17.61
N VAL A 308 -8.74 6.39 17.62
CA VAL A 308 -9.00 5.32 18.59
C VAL A 308 -8.32 4.03 18.15
N ILE A 309 -8.44 3.70 16.88
CA ILE A 309 -7.69 2.63 16.23
C ILE A 309 -6.94 3.25 15.05
N ASN A 310 -5.61 3.08 15.03
CA ASN A 310 -4.78 3.55 13.93
C ASN A 310 -4.36 2.37 13.03
N ILE A 311 -4.57 2.53 11.72
CA ILE A 311 -4.06 1.61 10.68
C ILE A 311 -3.13 2.41 9.80
N SER A 312 -1.82 2.16 9.92
CA SER A 312 -0.81 2.81 9.09
C SER A 312 -0.43 1.88 7.94
N ILE A 313 -0.73 2.30 6.71
CA ILE A 313 -0.42 1.53 5.51
C ILE A 313 0.97 1.94 5.02
N PRO A 314 1.95 1.03 4.98
CA PRO A 314 3.27 1.34 4.47
C PRO A 314 3.22 1.64 2.96
N PRO A 315 4.08 2.54 2.47
CA PRO A 315 4.23 2.74 1.04
C PRO A 315 4.77 1.47 0.36
N LEU A 316 4.53 1.34 -0.94
CA LEU A 316 4.85 0.11 -1.68
C LEU A 316 6.35 -0.22 -1.67
N ARG A 317 7.22 0.80 -1.61
CA ARG A 317 8.68 0.65 -1.49
C ARG A 317 9.15 -0.03 -0.19
N ASP A 318 8.33 0.00 0.87
CA ASP A 318 8.64 -0.64 2.16
C ASP A 318 8.05 -2.07 2.25
N ARG A 319 7.37 -2.52 1.17
CA ARG A 319 6.79 -3.87 1.02
C ARG A 319 7.00 -4.42 -0.39
N MET A 320 8.22 -4.37 -0.87
CA MET A 320 8.59 -4.76 -2.25
C MET A 320 8.22 -6.20 -2.60
N GLU A 321 8.15 -7.09 -1.61
CA GLU A 321 7.67 -8.48 -1.78
C GLU A 321 6.22 -8.57 -2.27
N ASP A 322 5.41 -7.51 -2.08
CA ASP A 322 4.03 -7.44 -2.57
C ASP A 322 3.95 -6.99 -4.04
N VAL A 323 5.00 -6.37 -4.60
CA VAL A 323 4.98 -5.81 -5.96
C VAL A 323 4.65 -6.86 -7.01
N THR A 324 5.33 -8.01 -6.96
CA THR A 324 5.10 -9.12 -7.92
C THR A 324 3.69 -9.68 -7.80
N LEU A 325 3.15 -9.79 -6.58
CA LEU A 325 1.79 -10.28 -6.33
C LEU A 325 0.75 -9.31 -6.90
N LEU A 326 0.91 -8.01 -6.61
CA LEU A 326 0.04 -6.95 -7.09
C LEU A 326 0.09 -6.82 -8.61
N ALA A 327 1.29 -6.90 -9.21
CA ALA A 327 1.46 -6.86 -10.66
C ALA A 327 0.72 -8.01 -11.35
N ASN A 328 0.83 -9.25 -10.85
CA ASN A 328 0.10 -10.40 -11.38
C ASN A 328 -1.42 -10.28 -11.13
N TYR A 329 -1.84 -9.75 -9.99
CA TYR A 329 -3.25 -9.51 -9.70
C TYR A 329 -3.87 -8.54 -10.73
N PHE A 330 -3.23 -7.39 -10.97
CA PHE A 330 -3.69 -6.42 -11.96
C PHE A 330 -3.61 -6.96 -13.39
N LEU A 331 -2.60 -7.77 -13.70
CA LEU A 331 -2.51 -8.45 -14.98
C LEU A 331 -3.74 -9.34 -15.20
N ASN A 332 -4.07 -10.20 -14.24
CA ASN A 332 -5.20 -11.11 -14.34
C ASN A 332 -6.53 -10.36 -14.48
N GLN A 333 -6.75 -9.30 -13.69
CA GLN A 333 -7.95 -8.47 -13.80
C GLN A 333 -8.14 -7.85 -15.20
N ASN A 334 -7.04 -7.43 -15.84
CA ASN A 334 -7.11 -6.74 -17.12
C ASN A 334 -7.07 -7.69 -18.33
N THR A 335 -6.78 -8.98 -18.13
CA THR A 335 -6.73 -9.98 -19.21
C THR A 335 -7.97 -10.87 -19.30
N THR A 336 -8.82 -10.94 -18.27
CA THR A 336 -10.05 -11.77 -18.22
C THR A 336 -11.02 -11.53 -19.37
N ASN A 337 -11.00 -10.37 -20.02
CA ASN A 337 -11.89 -10.00 -21.13
C ASN A 337 -11.20 -10.05 -22.51
N LEU A 338 -9.91 -10.40 -22.57
CA LEU A 338 -9.17 -10.44 -23.83
C LEU A 338 -9.17 -11.86 -24.38
N SER A 339 -9.88 -12.05 -25.50
CA SER A 339 -9.96 -13.34 -26.25
C SER A 339 -8.64 -13.71 -26.97
N GLN A 340 -7.55 -13.02 -26.75
CA GLN A 340 -6.29 -13.14 -27.47
C GLN A 340 -5.16 -13.53 -26.53
N GLY A 341 -4.67 -14.79 -26.64
CA GLY A 341 -3.38 -15.28 -26.16
C GLY A 341 -3.09 -15.03 -24.65
N GLU A 342 -2.29 -15.88 -24.06
CA GLU A 342 -1.86 -15.75 -22.67
C GLU A 342 -0.86 -14.57 -22.53
N ILE A 343 -1.22 -13.53 -21.74
CA ILE A 343 -0.36 -12.39 -21.44
C ILE A 343 0.31 -12.64 -20.08
N TYR A 344 1.63 -12.48 -19.99
CA TYR A 344 2.38 -12.68 -18.75
C TYR A 344 3.55 -11.70 -18.63
N LEU A 345 4.03 -11.48 -17.41
CA LEU A 345 5.19 -10.62 -17.14
C LEU A 345 6.49 -11.37 -17.39
N SER A 346 7.38 -10.81 -18.22
CA SER A 346 8.71 -11.40 -18.43
C SER A 346 9.56 -11.30 -17.15
N PRO A 347 10.53 -12.22 -16.94
CA PRO A 347 11.43 -12.15 -15.78
C PRO A 347 12.23 -10.84 -15.70
N GLU A 348 12.55 -10.24 -16.85
CA GLU A 348 13.22 -8.93 -16.93
C GLU A 348 12.29 -7.81 -16.46
N THR A 349 11.05 -7.80 -16.94
CA THR A 349 10.03 -6.84 -16.50
C THR A 349 9.79 -6.92 -14.99
N LEU A 350 9.70 -8.14 -14.43
CA LEU A 350 9.54 -8.33 -12.97
C LEU A 350 10.75 -7.79 -12.18
N LYS A 351 11.96 -7.92 -12.66
CA LYS A 351 13.15 -7.32 -12.01
C LYS A 351 13.06 -5.80 -11.98
N ILE A 352 12.68 -5.18 -13.09
CA ILE A 352 12.50 -3.72 -13.18
C ILE A 352 11.40 -3.25 -12.20
N LEU A 353 10.25 -3.92 -12.19
CA LEU A 353 9.16 -3.58 -11.28
C LEU A 353 9.56 -3.70 -9.80
N ASN A 354 10.37 -4.71 -9.45
CA ASN A 354 10.85 -4.93 -8.08
C ASN A 354 12.00 -4.00 -7.66
N SER A 355 12.59 -3.23 -8.58
CA SER A 355 13.67 -2.27 -8.26
C SER A 355 13.19 -0.83 -8.22
N TYR A 356 11.99 -0.53 -8.72
CA TYR A 356 11.46 0.83 -8.81
C TYR A 356 10.89 1.32 -7.47
N SER A 357 11.02 2.62 -7.19
CA SER A 357 10.68 3.24 -5.89
C SER A 357 9.19 3.46 -5.62
N TRP A 358 8.32 3.29 -6.62
CA TRP A 358 6.84 3.36 -6.52
C TRP A 358 6.31 4.59 -5.76
N ARG A 359 6.67 5.79 -6.19
CA ARG A 359 6.23 7.04 -5.53
C ARG A 359 4.72 7.22 -5.53
N GLY A 360 4.03 6.75 -6.57
CA GLY A 360 2.57 6.72 -6.67
C GLY A 360 1.93 5.44 -6.12
N ASN A 361 2.72 4.58 -5.46
CA ASN A 361 2.29 3.37 -4.77
C ASN A 361 1.50 2.39 -5.69
N ILE A 362 0.44 1.77 -5.17
CA ILE A 362 -0.38 0.78 -5.90
C ILE A 362 -1.07 1.41 -7.11
N ARG A 363 -1.54 2.67 -7.00
CA ARG A 363 -2.22 3.36 -8.11
C ARG A 363 -1.29 3.53 -9.33
N GLU A 364 -0.02 3.81 -9.09
CA GLU A 364 0.98 3.90 -10.16
C GLU A 364 1.25 2.53 -10.78
N LEU A 365 1.46 1.48 -9.96
CA LEU A 365 1.66 0.11 -10.42
C LEU A 365 0.49 -0.37 -11.28
N GLU A 366 -0.75 -0.19 -10.81
CA GLU A 366 -1.96 -0.55 -11.51
C GLU A 366 -2.03 0.10 -12.91
N ASN A 367 -1.81 1.42 -12.97
CA ASN A 367 -1.85 2.16 -14.23
C ASN A 367 -0.78 1.69 -15.21
N ILE A 368 0.41 1.35 -14.71
CA ILE A 368 1.51 0.84 -15.52
C ILE A 368 1.20 -0.53 -16.08
N ILE A 369 0.68 -1.45 -15.26
CA ILE A 369 0.29 -2.78 -15.71
C ILE A 369 -0.86 -2.68 -16.74
N LYS A 370 -1.89 -1.86 -16.50
CA LYS A 370 -2.97 -1.60 -17.47
C LYS A 370 -2.42 -1.13 -18.82
N ARG A 371 -1.51 -0.16 -18.80
CA ARG A 371 -0.85 0.34 -20.02
C ARG A 371 -0.04 -0.77 -20.71
N ALA A 372 0.75 -1.52 -19.97
CA ALA A 372 1.59 -2.57 -20.51
C ALA A 372 0.79 -3.70 -21.16
N VAL A 373 -0.36 -4.09 -20.58
CA VAL A 373 -1.29 -5.07 -21.16
C VAL A 373 -1.82 -4.59 -22.52
N VAL A 374 -2.21 -3.32 -22.62
CA VAL A 374 -2.70 -2.74 -23.88
C VAL A 374 -1.60 -2.71 -24.95
N LEU A 375 -0.36 -2.39 -24.58
CA LEU A 375 0.77 -2.30 -25.51
C LEU A 375 1.27 -3.69 -25.97
N ALA A 376 1.26 -4.68 -25.07
CA ALA A 376 1.71 -6.04 -25.40
C ALA A 376 0.73 -6.78 -26.33
N SER A 377 -0.57 -6.46 -26.25
CA SER A 377 -1.66 -7.06 -27.04
C SER A 377 -1.77 -8.58 -26.92
N SER A 378 -0.67 -9.34 -26.86
CA SER A 378 -0.57 -10.78 -26.63
C SER A 378 0.88 -11.18 -26.28
N GLY A 379 1.07 -12.28 -25.53
CA GLY A 379 2.39 -12.81 -25.17
C GLY A 379 3.06 -12.08 -24.00
N PRO A 380 4.39 -12.06 -23.90
CA PRO A 380 5.11 -11.51 -22.76
C PRO A 380 5.05 -9.97 -22.72
N ILE A 381 4.80 -9.40 -21.55
CA ILE A 381 5.05 -7.99 -21.28
C ILE A 381 6.57 -7.83 -21.11
N LEU A 382 7.20 -7.11 -22.06
CA LEU A 382 8.62 -6.83 -22.09
C LEU A 382 8.92 -5.45 -21.48
N SER A 383 10.19 -5.16 -21.20
CA SER A 383 10.65 -3.87 -20.66
C SER A 383 10.25 -2.67 -21.54
N GLU A 384 10.18 -2.84 -22.86
CA GLU A 384 9.75 -1.80 -23.81
C GLU A 384 8.29 -1.36 -23.65
N HIS A 385 7.43 -2.17 -23.03
CA HIS A 385 6.05 -1.83 -22.72
C HIS A 385 5.92 -0.97 -21.46
N LEU A 386 7.00 -0.88 -20.66
CA LEU A 386 7.06 -0.03 -19.48
C LEU A 386 7.43 1.43 -19.84
N PRO A 387 6.99 2.40 -19.03
CA PRO A 387 7.43 3.79 -19.18
C PRO A 387 8.95 3.95 -19.00
N GLU A 388 9.57 4.82 -19.80
CA GLU A 388 11.02 5.05 -19.75
C GLU A 388 11.55 5.47 -18.38
N TYR A 389 10.76 6.19 -17.59
CA TYR A 389 11.17 6.66 -16.26
C TYR A 389 11.33 5.51 -15.26
N ILE A 390 10.60 4.39 -15.41
CA ILE A 390 10.75 3.19 -14.59
C ILE A 390 12.02 2.45 -14.94
N ILE A 391 12.27 2.30 -16.23
CA ILE A 391 13.48 1.63 -16.74
C ILE A 391 14.72 2.43 -16.31
N SER A 392 14.64 3.77 -16.31
CA SER A 392 15.78 4.65 -16.01
C SER A 392 16.13 4.75 -14.51
N GLU A 393 15.23 4.43 -13.58
CA GLU A 393 15.53 4.42 -12.15
C GLU A 393 16.34 3.18 -11.74
N ASP A 394 16.10 2.03 -12.37
CA ASP A 394 16.87 0.81 -12.15
C ASP A 394 18.36 0.99 -12.51
N PHE A 395 18.64 1.82 -13.52
CA PHE A 395 20.00 2.14 -13.94
C PHE A 395 20.72 3.15 -13.03
N LYS A 396 20.01 3.92 -12.17
CA LYS A 396 20.64 4.83 -11.21
C LYS A 396 21.30 4.12 -10.04
N THR A 397 20.85 2.93 -9.69
CA THR A 397 21.41 2.11 -8.61
C THR A 397 22.64 1.30 -9.03
N THR A 398 22.90 1.13 -10.33
CA THR A 398 24.02 0.35 -10.88
C THR A 398 25.13 1.17 -11.53
N GLY A 399 25.30 2.44 -11.16
CA GLY A 399 26.41 3.30 -11.61
C GLY A 399 26.05 4.17 -12.81
N THR A 400 26.42 5.45 -12.71
CA THR A 400 26.19 6.53 -13.70
C THR A 400 26.72 6.22 -15.10
N ASP A 401 27.63 5.27 -15.25
CA ASP A 401 28.23 4.91 -16.55
C ASP A 401 27.29 4.11 -17.46
N ASN A 402 26.36 3.31 -16.89
CA ASN A 402 25.50 2.46 -17.70
C ASN A 402 24.34 3.22 -18.37
N LEU A 403 23.82 4.25 -17.70
CA LEU A 403 22.71 5.05 -18.22
C LEU A 403 23.12 5.89 -19.46
N LEU A 404 24.33 6.46 -19.41
CA LEU A 404 24.92 7.20 -20.52
C LEU A 404 25.13 6.24 -21.71
N ASN A 405 25.62 5.05 -21.48
CA ASN A 405 25.86 4.06 -22.52
C ASN A 405 24.56 3.61 -23.21
N VAL A 406 23.47 3.37 -22.45
CA VAL A 406 22.17 2.96 -23.01
C VAL A 406 21.54 4.10 -23.85
N ARG A 407 21.52 5.32 -23.33
CA ARG A 407 21.02 6.49 -24.09
C ARG A 407 21.85 6.75 -25.33
N PHE A 408 23.16 6.64 -25.22
CA PHE A 408 24.07 6.84 -26.34
C PHE A 408 23.89 5.74 -27.39
N ARG A 409 23.72 4.48 -26.97
CA ARG A 409 23.43 3.35 -27.87
C ARG A 409 22.11 3.55 -28.62
N LYS A 410 21.05 4.03 -27.95
CA LYS A 410 19.75 4.30 -28.57
C LYS A 410 19.88 5.39 -29.64
N LEU A 411 20.56 6.50 -29.34
CA LEU A 411 20.81 7.58 -30.31
C LEU A 411 21.61 7.12 -31.53
N ILE A 412 22.63 6.29 -31.30
CA ILE A 412 23.41 5.69 -32.40
C ILE A 412 22.54 4.76 -33.24
N LEU A 413 21.66 3.96 -32.61
CA LEU A 413 20.77 3.06 -33.32
C LEU A 413 19.74 3.81 -34.17
N GLU A 414 19.13 4.85 -33.61
CA GLU A 414 18.20 5.72 -34.33
C GLU A 414 18.88 6.41 -35.55
N PHE A 415 20.11 6.88 -35.38
CA PHE A 415 20.89 7.47 -36.47
C PHE A 415 21.23 6.40 -37.53
N PHE A 416 21.60 5.20 -37.12
CA PHE A 416 21.91 4.09 -38.02
C PHE A 416 20.69 3.64 -38.83
N LEU A 417 19.51 3.55 -38.18
CA LEU A 417 18.25 3.19 -38.85
C LEU A 417 17.79 4.26 -39.85
N LYS A 418 17.99 5.56 -39.53
CA LYS A 418 17.66 6.67 -40.43
C LYS A 418 18.53 6.72 -41.67
N ASN A 419 19.76 6.26 -41.60
CA ASN A 419 20.75 6.34 -42.67
C ASN A 419 21.04 4.98 -43.32
N GLN A 420 20.19 3.96 -43.16
CA GLN A 420 20.35 2.62 -43.77
C GLN A 420 20.34 2.66 -45.32
N GLU A 421 19.75 3.68 -45.93
CA GLU A 421 19.70 3.83 -47.39
C GLU A 421 20.91 4.57 -47.98
N ALA A 422 21.78 5.16 -47.15
CA ALA A 422 22.99 5.82 -47.59
C ALA A 422 24.10 4.81 -47.92
N GLN A 423 24.26 4.51 -49.20
CA GLN A 423 25.19 3.49 -49.72
C GLN A 423 26.70 3.84 -49.63
N ASP A 424 27.12 4.90 -48.98
CA ASP A 424 28.46 5.46 -49.15
C ASP A 424 29.49 5.21 -48.05
N GLY A 425 29.29 4.30 -47.09
CA GLY A 425 30.30 4.00 -46.07
C GLY A 425 30.72 5.15 -45.13
N LYS A 426 30.01 6.30 -45.14
CA LYS A 426 30.35 7.52 -44.41
C LYS A 426 29.69 7.63 -43.02
N ILE A 427 28.83 6.70 -42.65
CA ILE A 427 28.06 6.72 -41.37
C ILE A 427 28.98 6.91 -40.15
N TYR A 428 30.16 6.31 -40.15
CA TYR A 428 31.14 6.49 -39.07
C TYR A 428 31.61 7.95 -38.94
N GLU A 429 31.99 8.57 -40.04
CA GLU A 429 32.46 9.96 -40.05
C GLU A 429 31.36 10.94 -39.66
N GLU A 430 30.13 10.71 -40.10
CA GLU A 430 28.96 11.55 -39.76
C GLU A 430 28.59 11.47 -38.27
N ILE A 431 28.59 10.27 -37.67
CA ILE A 431 28.33 10.08 -36.22
C ILE A 431 29.43 10.78 -35.42
N ILE A 432 30.72 10.60 -35.79
CA ILE A 432 31.82 11.21 -35.06
C ILE A 432 31.77 12.73 -35.17
N GLN A 433 31.48 13.29 -36.33
CA GLN A 433 31.32 14.73 -36.50
C GLN A 433 30.15 15.29 -35.69
N LEU A 434 29.02 14.61 -35.67
CA LEU A 434 27.87 14.99 -34.85
C LEU A 434 28.19 15.04 -33.36
N VAL A 435 28.82 13.99 -32.86
CA VAL A 435 29.21 13.87 -31.43
C VAL A 435 30.26 14.94 -31.06
N GLU A 436 31.30 15.11 -31.89
CA GLU A 436 32.32 16.13 -31.64
C GLU A 436 31.74 17.56 -31.66
N ARG A 437 30.84 17.83 -32.59
CA ARG A 437 30.17 19.15 -32.66
C ARG A 437 29.41 19.45 -31.40
N GLN A 438 28.54 18.53 -30.92
CA GLN A 438 27.75 18.72 -29.71
C GLN A 438 28.65 18.85 -28.47
N LEU A 439 29.71 18.07 -28.40
CA LEU A 439 30.68 18.13 -27.28
C LEU A 439 31.37 19.53 -27.24
N PHE A 440 31.76 20.06 -28.37
CA PHE A 440 32.39 21.39 -28.44
C PHE A 440 31.41 22.52 -28.17
N GLU A 441 30.19 22.47 -28.69
CA GLU A 441 29.14 23.45 -28.42
C GLU A 441 28.83 23.53 -26.91
N VAL A 442 28.56 22.40 -26.26
CA VAL A 442 28.29 22.32 -24.80
C VAL A 442 29.49 22.80 -23.96
N ALA A 443 30.70 22.41 -24.36
CA ALA A 443 31.90 22.83 -23.64
C ALA A 443 32.17 24.35 -23.79
N LEU A 444 31.91 24.92 -24.97
CA LEU A 444 32.04 26.36 -25.21
C LEU A 444 31.00 27.16 -24.42
N GLU A 445 29.76 26.71 -24.37
CA GLU A 445 28.70 27.32 -23.56
C GLU A 445 29.09 27.32 -22.07
N LYS A 446 29.50 26.16 -21.53
CA LYS A 446 29.91 26.01 -20.12
C LYS A 446 31.09 26.91 -19.76
N HIS A 447 32.02 27.17 -20.69
CA HIS A 447 33.20 27.98 -20.44
C HIS A 447 33.08 29.40 -21.03
N LEU A 448 31.86 29.88 -21.35
CA LEU A 448 31.59 31.23 -21.85
C LEU A 448 32.47 31.62 -23.07
N GLY A 449 32.70 30.69 -23.98
CA GLY A 449 33.50 30.88 -25.18
C GLY A 449 35.02 30.90 -24.98
N LYS A 450 35.57 30.64 -23.78
CA LYS A 450 37.01 30.65 -23.49
C LYS A 450 37.69 29.39 -24.00
N GLN A 451 38.17 29.38 -25.25
CA GLN A 451 38.75 28.19 -25.90
C GLN A 451 39.93 27.56 -25.14
N VAL A 452 40.72 28.32 -24.38
CA VAL A 452 41.82 27.77 -23.55
C VAL A 452 41.30 26.92 -22.44
N SER A 453 40.22 27.33 -21.74
CA SER A 453 39.57 26.58 -20.69
C SER A 453 38.89 25.32 -21.23
N VAL A 454 38.23 25.44 -22.41
CA VAL A 454 37.61 24.29 -23.10
C VAL A 454 38.66 23.23 -23.48
N ALA A 455 39.77 23.67 -24.09
CA ALA A 455 40.86 22.75 -24.48
C ALA A 455 41.44 21.99 -23.26
N LYS A 456 41.61 22.69 -22.14
CA LYS A 456 42.06 22.08 -20.87
C LYS A 456 41.05 21.07 -20.30
N THR A 457 39.76 21.43 -20.32
CA THR A 457 38.68 20.55 -19.82
C THR A 457 38.52 19.29 -20.68
N LEU A 458 38.67 19.41 -22.01
CA LEU A 458 38.54 18.30 -22.94
C LEU A 458 39.84 17.51 -23.14
N GLY A 459 40.96 17.93 -22.52
CA GLY A 459 42.23 17.26 -22.65
C GLY A 459 42.85 17.29 -24.04
N ILE A 460 42.51 18.30 -24.86
CA ILE A 460 43.01 18.44 -26.23
C ILE A 460 43.85 19.70 -26.40
N ASN A 461 44.72 19.71 -27.43
CA ASN A 461 45.53 20.90 -27.71
C ASN A 461 44.65 22.02 -28.24
N ARG A 462 44.93 23.29 -27.82
CA ARG A 462 44.18 24.48 -28.22
C ARG A 462 44.12 24.64 -29.76
N ASN A 463 45.21 24.36 -30.46
CA ASN A 463 45.26 24.46 -31.91
C ASN A 463 44.38 23.41 -32.60
N THR A 464 44.32 22.20 -32.03
CA THR A 464 43.42 21.13 -32.49
C THR A 464 41.96 21.51 -32.28
N LEU A 465 41.61 22.07 -31.11
CA LEU A 465 40.28 22.56 -30.82
C LEU A 465 39.88 23.69 -31.81
N LYS A 466 40.73 24.68 -31.99
CA LYS A 466 40.48 25.80 -32.91
C LYS A 466 40.25 25.30 -34.35
N ARG A 467 41.10 24.41 -34.86
CA ARG A 467 40.93 23.84 -36.21
C ARG A 467 39.62 23.09 -36.36
N LYS A 468 39.19 22.34 -35.34
CA LYS A 468 37.91 21.60 -35.35
C LYS A 468 36.70 22.53 -35.27
N ILE A 469 36.73 23.58 -34.45
CA ILE A 469 35.70 24.62 -34.36
C ILE A 469 35.53 25.32 -35.72
N ASP A 470 36.63 25.72 -36.34
CA ASP A 470 36.62 26.38 -37.63
C ASP A 470 36.08 25.46 -38.74
N ALA A 471 36.51 24.18 -38.76
CA ALA A 471 36.06 23.18 -39.74
C ALA A 471 34.55 22.86 -39.60
N MET A 472 34.02 22.84 -38.38
CA MET A 472 32.60 22.56 -38.11
C MET A 472 31.72 23.82 -38.10
N LYS A 473 32.29 25.01 -38.34
CA LYS A 473 31.60 26.31 -38.35
C LYS A 473 30.80 26.58 -37.08
N ILE A 474 31.37 26.26 -35.91
CA ILE A 474 30.71 26.47 -34.60
C ILE A 474 30.86 27.95 -34.22
N GLU A 475 29.73 28.61 -33.95
CA GLU A 475 29.71 30.01 -33.50
C GLU A 475 30.17 30.15 -32.05
N VAL A 476 31.27 30.86 -31.81
CA VAL A 476 31.75 31.15 -30.46
C VAL A 476 31.14 32.46 -29.96
N LYS A 477 30.03 32.38 -29.24
CA LYS A 477 29.40 33.56 -28.60
C LYS A 477 30.33 34.07 -27.48
N LYS A 478 30.97 35.21 -27.71
CA LYS A 478 31.72 35.97 -26.70
C LYS A 478 30.71 36.80 -25.89
N ASN A 479 30.30 36.32 -24.73
CA ASN A 479 29.61 37.17 -23.75
C ASN A 479 30.64 38.19 -23.22
N ARG A 480 30.53 39.46 -23.64
CA ARG A 480 31.18 40.59 -22.98
C ARG A 480 30.48 40.77 -21.62
N PRO A 481 31.19 40.91 -20.48
CA PRO A 481 30.57 41.36 -19.26
C PRO A 481 30.02 42.77 -19.48
N ASN A 482 28.74 42.98 -19.17
CA ASN A 482 28.16 44.32 -19.09
C ASN A 482 28.86 45.09 -17.96
N ASN A 483 29.82 45.96 -18.33
CA ASN A 483 30.26 47.04 -17.48
C ASN A 483 29.23 48.17 -17.54
N SER A 484 28.26 48.14 -16.67
CA SER A 484 27.40 49.28 -16.35
C SER A 484 27.22 49.38 -14.84
N SER A 485 28.19 49.96 -14.20
CA SER A 485 28.00 50.62 -12.93
C SER A 485 29.21 51.54 -12.65
N GLN A 486 29.06 52.79 -13.06
CA GLN A 486 29.62 53.95 -12.38
C GLN A 486 29.04 55.21 -13.02
N GLY A 487 28.37 56.01 -12.22
CA GLY A 487 28.04 57.38 -12.56
C GLY A 487 26.73 57.85 -11.95
N GLU A 488 26.90 58.52 -10.80
CA GLU A 488 26.04 59.46 -10.07
C GLU A 488 25.02 58.89 -9.09
#